data_574a9bfcdfd23861980c9293e9fd5f1b
#
_entry.id   574a9bfcdfd23861980c9293e9fd5f1b
#
_cell.length_a   1.000
_cell.length_b   1.000
_cell.length_c   1.000
_cell.angle_alpha   90.00
_cell.angle_beta   90.00
_cell.angle_gamma   90.00
#
_symmetry.space_group_name_H-M   'P 1'
#
loop_
_entity.id
_entity.type
_entity.pdbx_description
1 polymer ?
#
loop_
_entity_poly.entity_id
_entity_poly.type
_entity_poly.pdbx_seq_one_letter_code
_entity_poly.pdbx_strand_id
1 'polypeptide(L)'
;MNRKNLTAAIAALATASAVDLLAANPAVAVTLVGSTVDNRLVLFDSATPGATTSVAVTGLTGRLLDIDLRPANNLIYGLTDTNNIYTIDPLSGVATFVSSLSAPLTSGVIGLDFNPVVDRLRVIGSDDQNLRVNVDNGAATVDGALNPGAITATGAAYTNADNDPATGTTLFDLGLNSSFISQLFIQAPPNNGTLASVGSLGFGRFAGFGTGFDIVTANGANTAFAALFNTPNTLGASLYNINLSTGAATELGAIGSGFELVTGLTAAPATAAVPEPATMAGLALAGAGLTAARRRLKKSAG
;
A
#
# COMPACT_ATOMS: atom_id res chain seq x y z
N MET A 1 -7.88 15.97 85.78
CA MET A 1 -7.28 14.94 84.96
C MET A 1 -7.75 15.17 83.53
N ASN A 2 -6.90 15.71 82.71
CA ASN A 2 -7.21 16.13 81.32
C ASN A 2 -6.87 15.03 80.33
N ARG A 3 -7.87 14.58 79.57
CA ARG A 3 -7.67 13.74 78.42
C ARG A 3 -7.46 14.63 77.17
N LYS A 4 -6.28 14.64 76.61
CA LYS A 4 -5.98 15.29 75.35
C LYS A 4 -6.32 14.33 74.25
N ASN A 5 -7.25 14.68 73.35
CA ASN A 5 -7.61 13.99 72.12
C ASN A 5 -6.51 14.26 71.08
N LEU A 6 -5.88 13.24 70.58
CA LEU A 6 -4.93 13.30 69.48
C LEU A 6 -5.69 12.93 68.22
N THR A 7 -5.98 13.91 67.37
CA THR A 7 -6.58 13.70 66.06
C THR A 7 -5.46 13.48 65.05
N ALA A 8 -5.30 12.26 64.52
CA ALA A 8 -4.37 11.94 63.44
C ALA A 8 -5.04 12.30 62.11
N ALA A 9 -4.49 13.26 61.41
CA ALA A 9 -4.85 13.58 60.02
C ALA A 9 -4.12 12.64 59.10
N ILE A 10 -4.86 11.78 58.37
CA ILE A 10 -4.33 10.96 57.27
C ILE A 10 -4.36 11.80 56.01
N ALA A 11 -3.20 12.24 55.55
CA ALA A 11 -3.05 12.86 54.23
C ALA A 11 -2.99 11.75 53.19
N ALA A 12 -4.04 11.59 52.39
CA ALA A 12 -4.04 10.71 51.23
C ALA A 12 -3.28 11.40 50.10
N LEU A 13 -2.11 10.88 49.76
CA LEU A 13 -1.32 11.30 48.61
C LEU A 13 -1.90 10.63 47.35
N ALA A 14 -2.69 11.37 46.58
CA ALA A 14 -3.15 10.92 45.25
C ALA A 14 -1.99 11.07 44.25
N THR A 15 -1.31 9.98 43.94
CA THR A 15 -0.38 9.93 42.80
C THR A 15 -1.21 9.86 41.52
N ALA A 16 -1.36 10.98 40.84
CA ALA A 16 -1.85 11.02 39.47
C ALA A 16 -0.74 10.40 38.58
N SER A 17 -0.92 9.17 38.15
CA SER A 17 -0.13 8.59 37.05
C SER A 17 -0.50 9.35 35.78
N ALA A 18 0.39 10.22 35.32
CA ALA A 18 0.34 10.73 33.96
C ALA A 18 0.53 9.54 33.00
N VAL A 19 -0.55 9.12 32.37
CA VAL A 19 -0.45 8.25 31.19
C VAL A 19 0.07 9.20 30.09
N ASP A 20 1.36 9.11 29.79
CA ASP A 20 1.90 9.67 28.56
C ASP A 20 1.14 9.00 27.40
N LEU A 21 0.11 9.68 26.88
CA LEU A 21 -0.35 9.41 25.53
C LEU A 21 0.84 9.75 24.63
N LEU A 22 1.60 8.74 24.27
CA LEU A 22 2.47 8.82 23.10
C LEU A 22 1.54 9.19 21.95
N ALA A 23 1.54 10.48 21.59
CA ALA A 23 0.92 10.92 20.35
C ALA A 23 1.61 10.13 19.25
N ALA A 24 0.91 9.16 18.68
CA ALA A 24 1.35 8.52 17.44
C ALA A 24 1.60 9.66 16.47
N ASN A 25 2.84 9.80 15.99
CA ASN A 25 3.11 10.74 14.92
C ASN A 25 2.07 10.45 13.84
N PRO A 26 1.31 11.45 13.37
CA PRO A 26 0.38 11.22 12.29
C PRO A 26 1.17 10.59 11.15
N ALA A 27 0.78 9.39 10.73
CA ALA A 27 1.37 8.76 9.56
C ALA A 27 1.29 9.79 8.43
N VAL A 28 2.42 10.07 7.79
CA VAL A 28 2.45 11.00 6.65
C VAL A 28 1.47 10.46 5.63
N ALA A 29 0.47 11.27 5.28
CA ALA A 29 -0.49 10.90 4.25
C ALA A 29 0.24 10.66 2.94
N VAL A 30 -0.01 9.51 2.31
CA VAL A 30 0.66 9.07 1.08
C VAL A 30 -0.40 8.87 0.01
N THR A 31 -0.17 9.42 -1.18
CA THR A 31 -1.00 9.09 -2.33
C THR A 31 -0.67 7.68 -2.82
N LEU A 32 -1.68 6.84 -2.90
CA LEU A 32 -1.60 5.46 -3.34
C LEU A 32 -2.34 5.27 -4.66
N VAL A 33 -1.91 4.29 -5.43
CA VAL A 33 -2.56 3.81 -6.66
C VAL A 33 -2.89 2.33 -6.48
N GLY A 34 -4.16 1.99 -6.57
CA GLY A 34 -4.60 0.59 -6.62
C GLY A 34 -4.96 0.18 -8.05
N SER A 35 -4.64 -1.05 -8.45
CA SER A 35 -5.20 -1.66 -9.66
C SER A 35 -6.38 -2.56 -9.32
N THR A 36 -7.37 -2.65 -10.21
CA THR A 36 -8.60 -3.43 -10.00
C THR A 36 -8.74 -4.56 -11.01
N VAL A 37 -9.56 -5.57 -10.66
CA VAL A 37 -9.81 -6.75 -11.49
C VAL A 37 -10.39 -6.43 -12.88
N ASP A 38 -11.02 -5.27 -13.05
CA ASP A 38 -11.63 -4.78 -14.28
C ASP A 38 -10.74 -3.80 -15.06
N ASN A 39 -9.43 -3.85 -14.83
CA ASN A 39 -8.43 -3.02 -15.50
C ASN A 39 -8.67 -1.50 -15.29
N ARG A 40 -8.87 -1.09 -14.05
CA ARG A 40 -8.91 0.33 -13.66
C ARG A 40 -7.77 0.63 -12.69
N LEU A 41 -7.36 1.87 -12.64
CA LEU A 41 -6.59 2.41 -11.52
C LEU A 41 -7.51 3.24 -10.63
N VAL A 42 -7.30 3.16 -9.33
CA VAL A 42 -7.93 4.00 -8.31
C VAL A 42 -6.85 4.74 -7.55
N LEU A 43 -6.92 6.07 -7.52
CA LEU A 43 -6.00 6.94 -6.79
C LEU A 43 -6.70 7.45 -5.55
N PHE A 44 -6.01 7.43 -4.42
CA PHE A 44 -6.53 7.89 -3.14
C PHE A 44 -5.40 8.26 -2.17
N ASP A 45 -5.76 9.02 -1.14
CA ASP A 45 -4.86 9.32 -0.03
C ASP A 45 -5.03 8.26 1.08
N SER A 46 -3.92 7.80 1.66
CA SER A 46 -3.93 6.79 2.74
C SER A 46 -4.68 7.24 4.00
N ALA A 47 -4.79 8.55 4.24
CA ALA A 47 -5.57 9.09 5.35
C ALA A 47 -7.07 9.18 5.07
N THR A 48 -7.48 9.14 3.79
CA THR A 48 -8.88 9.21 3.35
C THR A 48 -9.18 8.22 2.22
N PRO A 49 -9.00 6.90 2.44
CA PRO A 49 -9.06 5.89 1.38
C PRO A 49 -10.44 5.81 0.68
N GLY A 50 -11.51 6.29 1.33
CA GLY A 50 -12.85 6.38 0.73
C GLY A 50 -12.99 7.44 -0.35
N ALA A 51 -12.07 8.42 -0.43
CA ALA A 51 -12.10 9.48 -1.44
C ALA A 51 -11.20 9.10 -2.62
N THR A 52 -11.76 8.43 -3.63
CA THR A 52 -11.01 7.93 -4.80
C THR A 52 -11.30 8.70 -6.06
N THR A 53 -10.30 8.78 -6.95
CA THR A 53 -10.49 9.03 -8.37
C THR A 53 -10.14 7.76 -9.14
N SER A 54 -10.86 7.47 -10.23
CA SER A 54 -10.68 6.22 -10.96
C SER A 54 -10.59 6.46 -12.45
N VAL A 55 -9.66 5.77 -13.11
CA VAL A 55 -9.44 5.81 -14.56
C VAL A 55 -9.34 4.40 -15.13
N ALA A 56 -9.94 4.18 -16.31
CA ALA A 56 -9.81 2.91 -17.02
C ALA A 56 -8.41 2.79 -17.62
N VAL A 57 -7.79 1.61 -17.48
CA VAL A 57 -6.51 1.34 -18.13
C VAL A 57 -6.77 0.91 -19.57
N THR A 58 -6.11 1.57 -20.52
CA THR A 58 -6.24 1.32 -21.95
C THR A 58 -4.90 0.92 -22.57
N GLY A 59 -4.94 0.19 -23.67
CA GLY A 59 -3.72 -0.28 -24.35
C GLY A 59 -3.14 -1.60 -23.81
N LEU A 60 -3.79 -2.23 -22.83
CA LEU A 60 -3.39 -3.55 -22.33
C LEU A 60 -3.84 -4.68 -23.26
N THR A 61 -3.06 -5.76 -23.26
CA THR A 61 -3.50 -7.09 -23.66
C THR A 61 -3.61 -7.95 -22.41
N GLY A 62 -4.78 -8.53 -22.16
CA GLY A 62 -5.07 -9.32 -20.97
C GLY A 62 -5.55 -8.49 -19.77
N ARG A 63 -5.63 -9.16 -18.64
CA ARG A 63 -6.03 -8.56 -17.35
C ARG A 63 -4.80 -8.16 -16.56
N LEU A 64 -4.82 -6.95 -16.02
CA LEU A 64 -3.81 -6.46 -15.10
C LEU A 64 -3.89 -7.25 -13.79
N LEU A 65 -2.78 -7.87 -13.38
CA LEU A 65 -2.73 -8.69 -12.18
C LEU A 65 -2.27 -7.88 -10.97
N ASP A 66 -1.19 -7.10 -11.15
CA ASP A 66 -0.62 -6.29 -10.09
C ASP A 66 0.22 -5.14 -10.67
N ILE A 67 0.56 -4.15 -9.86
CA ILE A 67 1.32 -2.95 -10.24
C ILE A 67 2.35 -2.59 -9.18
N ASP A 68 3.47 -1.99 -9.61
CA ASP A 68 4.41 -1.35 -8.70
C ASP A 68 5.14 -0.15 -9.31
N LEU A 69 5.56 0.77 -8.44
CA LEU A 69 6.36 1.94 -8.79
C LEU A 69 7.85 1.57 -8.81
N ARG A 70 8.47 1.59 -10.00
CA ARG A 70 9.91 1.37 -10.12
C ARG A 70 10.70 2.57 -9.58
N PRO A 71 11.47 2.43 -8.49
CA PRO A 71 12.22 3.56 -7.91
C PRO A 71 13.19 4.21 -8.90
N ALA A 72 13.82 3.40 -9.77
CA ALA A 72 14.85 3.87 -10.71
C ALA A 72 14.37 4.92 -11.71
N ASN A 73 13.09 4.97 -12.06
CA ASN A 73 12.55 5.91 -13.05
C ASN A 73 11.22 6.56 -12.68
N ASN A 74 10.68 6.24 -11.50
CA ASN A 74 9.43 6.79 -10.98
C ASN A 74 8.22 6.57 -11.91
N LEU A 75 8.17 5.42 -12.60
CA LEU A 75 7.04 4.98 -13.42
C LEU A 75 6.35 3.78 -12.79
N ILE A 76 5.02 3.74 -12.91
CA ILE A 76 4.25 2.55 -12.51
C ILE A 76 4.38 1.49 -13.61
N TYR A 77 4.79 0.30 -13.21
CA TYR A 77 4.80 -0.89 -14.04
C TYR A 77 3.66 -1.81 -13.65
N GLY A 78 3.09 -2.49 -14.63
CA GLY A 78 2.04 -3.48 -14.42
C GLY A 78 2.31 -4.76 -15.20
N LEU A 79 1.92 -5.89 -14.62
CA LEU A 79 2.05 -7.21 -15.23
C LEU A 79 0.66 -7.79 -15.51
N THR A 80 0.46 -8.31 -16.73
CA THR A 80 -0.81 -8.90 -17.15
C THR A 80 -0.76 -10.44 -17.14
N ASP A 81 -1.94 -11.06 -17.13
CA ASP A 81 -2.11 -12.53 -17.23
C ASP A 81 -1.67 -13.11 -18.58
N THR A 82 -1.35 -12.26 -19.55
CA THR A 82 -0.72 -12.62 -20.83
C THR A 82 0.80 -12.54 -20.81
N ASN A 83 1.41 -12.41 -19.62
CA ASN A 83 2.85 -12.28 -19.38
C ASN A 83 3.49 -10.99 -19.95
N ASN A 84 2.71 -9.95 -20.17
CA ASN A 84 3.19 -8.69 -20.70
C ASN A 84 3.38 -7.65 -19.59
N ILE A 85 4.47 -6.91 -19.69
CA ILE A 85 4.83 -5.81 -18.81
C ILE A 85 4.53 -4.49 -19.53
N TYR A 86 3.89 -3.58 -18.81
CA TYR A 86 3.53 -2.25 -19.30
C TYR A 86 4.01 -1.19 -18.31
N THR A 87 4.33 0.02 -18.78
CA THR A 87 4.25 1.21 -17.95
C THR A 87 2.84 1.80 -18.07
N ILE A 88 2.31 2.34 -16.97
CA ILE A 88 0.94 2.85 -16.92
C ILE A 88 0.95 4.26 -16.33
N ASP A 89 0.40 5.22 -17.04
CA ASP A 89 0.21 6.58 -16.53
C ASP A 89 -1.00 6.59 -15.56
N PRO A 90 -0.82 6.91 -14.28
CA PRO A 90 -1.90 6.80 -13.29
C PRO A 90 -3.01 7.85 -13.47
N LEU A 91 -2.76 8.93 -14.19
CA LEU A 91 -3.76 10.00 -14.39
C LEU A 91 -4.62 9.77 -15.63
N SER A 92 -4.00 9.27 -16.72
CA SER A 92 -4.71 9.01 -17.99
C SER A 92 -5.15 7.56 -18.18
N GLY A 93 -4.55 6.62 -17.43
CA GLY A 93 -4.75 5.19 -17.60
C GLY A 93 -4.10 4.60 -18.86
N VAL A 94 -3.29 5.37 -19.59
CA VAL A 94 -2.65 4.88 -20.81
C VAL A 94 -1.52 3.93 -20.44
N ALA A 95 -1.62 2.66 -20.92
CA ALA A 95 -0.59 1.66 -20.78
C ALA A 95 0.27 1.61 -22.05
N THR A 96 1.60 1.57 -21.85
CA THR A 96 2.59 1.42 -22.92
C THR A 96 3.33 0.11 -22.72
N PHE A 97 3.32 -0.74 -23.74
CA PHE A 97 4.03 -2.02 -23.71
C PHE A 97 5.55 -1.82 -23.56
N VAL A 98 6.14 -2.62 -22.67
CA VAL A 98 7.59 -2.60 -22.42
C VAL A 98 8.23 -3.90 -22.92
N SER A 99 7.78 -5.03 -22.39
CA SER A 99 8.37 -6.34 -22.70
C SER A 99 7.42 -7.49 -22.34
N SER A 100 7.79 -8.73 -22.71
CA SER A 100 7.09 -9.93 -22.28
C SER A 100 8.02 -10.82 -21.47
N LEU A 101 7.49 -11.49 -20.43
CA LEU A 101 8.28 -12.41 -19.62
C LEU A 101 8.84 -13.56 -20.45
N SER A 102 10.14 -13.86 -20.28
CA SER A 102 10.77 -15.04 -20.90
C SER A 102 10.42 -16.35 -20.18
N ALA A 103 9.94 -16.28 -18.94
CA ALA A 103 9.35 -17.41 -18.20
C ALA A 103 7.89 -17.07 -17.90
N PRO A 104 6.92 -17.91 -18.31
CA PRO A 104 5.50 -17.60 -18.15
C PRO A 104 5.08 -17.64 -16.68
N LEU A 105 4.03 -16.87 -16.35
CA LEU A 105 3.32 -17.01 -15.09
C LEU A 105 2.62 -18.37 -15.04
N THR A 106 2.65 -18.99 -13.88
CA THR A 106 1.97 -20.26 -13.58
C THR A 106 0.73 -20.05 -12.72
N SER A 107 0.60 -18.89 -12.07
CA SER A 107 -0.55 -18.47 -11.28
C SER A 107 -1.19 -17.20 -11.83
N GLY A 108 -2.51 -17.08 -11.69
CA GLY A 108 -3.27 -15.85 -11.94
C GLY A 108 -3.43 -14.95 -10.67
N VAL A 109 -2.85 -15.36 -9.55
CA VAL A 109 -2.77 -14.59 -8.30
C VAL A 109 -1.30 -14.43 -7.98
N ILE A 110 -0.81 -13.20 -8.07
CA ILE A 110 0.61 -12.86 -7.91
C ILE A 110 0.76 -11.68 -6.94
N GLY A 111 1.98 -11.54 -6.42
CA GLY A 111 2.48 -10.29 -5.84
C GLY A 111 3.72 -9.86 -6.60
N LEU A 112 3.91 -8.57 -6.80
CA LEU A 112 5.09 -8.05 -7.46
C LEU A 112 5.60 -6.78 -6.76
N ASP A 113 6.93 -6.58 -6.81
CA ASP A 113 7.56 -5.38 -6.28
C ASP A 113 8.98 -5.22 -6.83
N PHE A 114 9.43 -3.99 -7.01
CA PHE A 114 10.79 -3.72 -7.44
C PHE A 114 11.79 -3.77 -6.29
N ASN A 115 12.81 -4.61 -6.42
CA ASN A 115 13.96 -4.55 -5.53
C ASN A 115 14.77 -3.27 -5.81
N PRO A 116 14.81 -2.29 -4.88
CA PRO A 116 15.43 -0.99 -5.13
C PRO A 116 16.96 -1.05 -5.24
N VAL A 117 17.59 -2.11 -4.69
CA VAL A 117 19.05 -2.24 -4.66
C VAL A 117 19.61 -2.73 -6.00
N VAL A 118 18.91 -3.66 -6.67
CA VAL A 118 19.39 -4.31 -7.90
C VAL A 118 18.54 -4.00 -9.12
N ASP A 119 17.50 -3.20 -8.96
CA ASP A 119 16.55 -2.79 -10.00
C ASP A 119 16.02 -4.00 -10.80
N ARG A 120 15.38 -4.92 -10.07
CA ARG A 120 14.72 -6.11 -10.64
C ARG A 120 13.34 -6.25 -10.05
N LEU A 121 12.37 -6.53 -10.92
CA LEU A 121 11.02 -6.85 -10.49
C LEU A 121 11.00 -8.26 -9.91
N ARG A 122 10.59 -8.38 -8.64
CA ARG A 122 10.22 -9.65 -8.03
C ARG A 122 8.79 -9.96 -8.43
N VAL A 123 8.53 -11.19 -8.84
CA VAL A 123 7.17 -11.71 -9.03
C VAL A 123 7.05 -13.02 -8.28
N ILE A 124 6.08 -13.09 -7.37
CA ILE A 124 5.74 -14.33 -6.67
C ILE A 124 4.34 -14.80 -7.09
N GLY A 125 4.12 -16.09 -7.14
CA GLY A 125 2.83 -16.69 -7.44
C GLY A 125 2.27 -17.47 -6.26
N SER A 126 0.94 -17.52 -6.14
CA SER A 126 0.25 -18.30 -5.11
C SER A 126 0.47 -19.83 -5.20
N ASP A 127 1.15 -20.29 -6.24
CA ASP A 127 1.59 -21.65 -6.53
C ASP A 127 3.10 -21.86 -6.29
N ASP A 128 3.70 -21.02 -5.45
CA ASP A 128 5.12 -21.01 -5.05
C ASP A 128 6.09 -20.54 -6.16
N GLN A 129 5.60 -20.00 -7.27
CA GLN A 129 6.47 -19.40 -8.29
C GLN A 129 7.23 -18.20 -7.70
N ASN A 130 8.52 -18.06 -8.05
CA ASN A 130 9.41 -16.99 -7.59
C ASN A 130 10.33 -16.56 -8.72
N LEU A 131 10.10 -15.37 -9.27
CA LEU A 131 10.83 -14.85 -10.42
C LEU A 131 11.56 -13.56 -10.07
N ARG A 132 12.73 -13.34 -10.72
CA ARG A 132 13.39 -12.03 -10.83
C ARG A 132 13.42 -11.61 -12.29
N VAL A 133 12.89 -10.43 -12.58
CA VAL A 133 12.66 -9.98 -13.94
C VAL A 133 13.44 -8.69 -14.21
N ASN A 134 14.13 -8.64 -15.35
CA ASN A 134 14.58 -7.40 -15.97
C ASN A 134 13.42 -6.88 -16.83
N VAL A 135 12.74 -5.85 -16.40
CA VAL A 135 11.55 -5.34 -17.09
C VAL A 135 11.86 -4.73 -18.45
N ASP A 136 13.09 -4.24 -18.68
CA ASP A 136 13.46 -3.57 -19.93
C ASP A 136 13.49 -4.54 -21.14
N ASN A 137 13.70 -5.85 -20.89
CA ASN A 137 13.74 -6.88 -21.93
C ASN A 137 12.95 -8.15 -21.62
N GLY A 138 12.25 -8.21 -20.49
CA GLY A 138 11.43 -9.35 -20.07
C GLY A 138 12.22 -10.56 -19.59
N ALA A 139 13.56 -10.49 -19.51
CA ALA A 139 14.37 -11.62 -19.07
C ALA A 139 14.06 -11.97 -17.62
N ALA A 140 13.45 -13.15 -17.42
CA ALA A 140 13.06 -13.67 -16.13
C ALA A 140 14.00 -14.81 -15.69
N THR A 141 14.50 -14.72 -14.47
CA THR A 141 15.23 -15.80 -13.78
C THR A 141 14.25 -16.50 -12.86
N VAL A 142 14.10 -17.82 -13.02
CA VAL A 142 13.34 -18.65 -12.08
C VAL A 142 14.22 -18.92 -10.87
N ASP A 143 13.85 -18.41 -9.74
CA ASP A 143 14.52 -18.62 -8.44
C ASP A 143 13.96 -19.85 -7.71
N GLY A 144 14.50 -20.16 -6.52
CA GLY A 144 13.95 -21.24 -5.69
C GLY A 144 12.48 -20.98 -5.36
N ALA A 145 11.66 -22.02 -5.49
CA ALA A 145 10.24 -21.95 -5.15
C ALA A 145 10.02 -21.46 -3.71
N LEU A 146 8.90 -20.79 -3.47
CA LEU A 146 8.54 -20.35 -2.11
C LEU A 146 8.40 -21.57 -1.20
N ASN A 147 8.99 -21.49 -0.03
CA ASN A 147 9.03 -22.61 0.92
C ASN A 147 8.97 -22.13 2.39
N PRO A 148 8.38 -22.93 3.31
CA PRO A 148 7.75 -24.22 3.03
C PRO A 148 6.48 -24.08 2.19
N GLY A 149 6.23 -25.04 1.28
CA GLY A 149 5.12 -25.07 0.31
C GLY A 149 3.71 -25.20 0.90
N ALA A 150 3.55 -25.01 2.20
CA ALA A 150 2.24 -24.92 2.87
C ALA A 150 1.77 -23.47 3.08
N ILE A 151 2.53 -22.50 2.56
CA ILE A 151 2.24 -21.07 2.62
C ILE A 151 1.80 -20.62 1.22
N THR A 152 0.68 -19.91 1.14
CA THR A 152 0.20 -19.31 -0.12
C THR A 152 0.48 -17.81 -0.06
N ALA A 153 1.60 -17.36 -0.64
CA ALA A 153 1.95 -15.95 -0.72
C ALA A 153 1.27 -15.29 -1.94
N THR A 154 0.73 -14.10 -1.76
CA THR A 154 -0.06 -13.38 -2.77
C THR A 154 0.25 -11.89 -2.88
N GLY A 155 1.10 -11.34 -2.01
CA GLY A 155 1.60 -9.98 -2.05
C GLY A 155 3.07 -9.96 -1.68
N ALA A 156 3.86 -9.12 -2.33
CA ALA A 156 5.29 -8.94 -2.07
C ALA A 156 5.62 -7.46 -2.00
N ALA A 157 6.52 -7.06 -1.09
CA ALA A 157 6.98 -5.67 -0.98
C ALA A 157 8.38 -5.58 -0.39
N TYR A 158 9.23 -4.75 -0.99
CA TYR A 158 10.57 -4.43 -0.52
C TYR A 158 10.58 -3.15 0.33
N THR A 159 11.39 -3.14 1.38
CA THR A 159 11.69 -1.91 2.13
C THR A 159 12.67 -1.02 1.38
N ASN A 160 12.74 0.25 1.80
CA ASN A 160 13.72 1.23 1.31
C ASN A 160 13.64 1.45 -0.21
N ALA A 161 12.41 1.67 -0.73
CA ALA A 161 12.15 2.01 -2.13
C ALA A 161 12.62 3.46 -2.45
N ASP A 162 13.89 3.77 -2.16
CA ASP A 162 14.50 5.11 -2.24
C ASP A 162 15.56 5.25 -3.35
N ASN A 163 15.77 4.20 -4.15
CA ASN A 163 16.75 4.14 -5.23
C ASN A 163 18.23 4.37 -4.77
N ASP A 164 18.52 4.15 -3.46
CA ASP A 164 19.85 4.15 -2.92
C ASP A 164 20.27 2.72 -2.52
N PRO A 165 21.15 2.05 -3.28
CA PRO A 165 21.56 0.68 -2.96
C PRO A 165 22.30 0.55 -1.62
N ALA A 166 22.78 1.66 -1.03
CA ALA A 166 23.48 1.65 0.25
C ALA A 166 22.52 1.46 1.44
N THR A 167 21.24 1.76 1.30
CA THR A 167 20.24 1.57 2.36
C THR A 167 19.87 0.09 2.57
N GLY A 168 20.18 -0.77 1.58
CA GLY A 168 19.80 -2.18 1.59
C GLY A 168 18.28 -2.35 1.50
N THR A 169 17.80 -3.59 1.54
CA THR A 169 16.37 -3.87 1.49
C THR A 169 16.01 -5.20 2.13
N THR A 170 14.77 -5.34 2.56
CA THR A 170 14.18 -6.59 3.05
C THR A 170 12.89 -6.85 2.29
N LEU A 171 12.71 -8.08 1.79
CA LEU A 171 11.48 -8.51 1.14
C LEU A 171 10.51 -9.07 2.18
N PHE A 172 9.30 -8.53 2.17
CA PHE A 172 8.16 -9.02 2.93
C PHE A 172 7.10 -9.56 1.98
N ASP A 173 6.45 -10.64 2.41
CA ASP A 173 5.32 -11.24 1.69
C ASP A 173 4.08 -11.28 2.57
N LEU A 174 2.92 -11.02 1.99
CA LEU A 174 1.63 -11.31 2.59
C LEU A 174 1.08 -12.62 2.03
N GLY A 175 0.51 -13.44 2.90
CA GLY A 175 -0.01 -14.72 2.47
C GLY A 175 -0.82 -15.42 3.56
N LEU A 176 -1.18 -16.67 3.26
CA LEU A 176 -1.86 -17.56 4.19
C LEU A 176 -0.90 -18.65 4.65
N ASN A 177 -0.88 -18.94 5.94
CA ASN A 177 -0.16 -20.10 6.46
C ASN A 177 -0.93 -21.41 6.20
N SER A 178 -0.34 -22.54 6.60
CA SER A 178 -0.95 -23.89 6.47
C SER A 178 -2.31 -24.06 7.16
N SER A 179 -2.66 -23.16 8.07
CA SER A 179 -3.98 -23.13 8.73
C SER A 179 -4.93 -22.11 8.11
N PHE A 180 -4.57 -21.54 6.94
CA PHE A 180 -5.32 -20.50 6.24
C PHE A 180 -5.51 -19.21 7.05
N ILE A 181 -4.55 -18.89 7.94
CA ILE A 181 -4.53 -17.62 8.68
C ILE A 181 -3.66 -16.63 7.93
N SER A 182 -4.15 -15.41 7.76
CA SER A 182 -3.43 -14.31 7.13
C SER A 182 -2.23 -13.89 7.95
N GLN A 183 -1.06 -13.87 7.32
CA GLN A 183 0.22 -13.57 7.96
C GLN A 183 1.14 -12.71 7.09
N LEU A 184 2.04 -12.01 7.78
CA LEU A 184 3.22 -11.38 7.20
C LEU A 184 4.41 -12.33 7.33
N PHE A 185 5.20 -12.44 6.27
CA PHE A 185 6.43 -13.22 6.21
C PHE A 185 7.60 -12.32 5.79
N ILE A 186 8.81 -12.73 6.13
CA ILE A 186 10.05 -12.26 5.51
C ILE A 186 10.53 -13.34 4.55
N GLN A 187 10.82 -12.98 3.31
CA GLN A 187 11.45 -13.86 2.33
C GLN A 187 12.98 -13.64 2.37
N ALA A 188 13.71 -14.55 3.03
CA ALA A 188 15.15 -14.43 3.21
C ALA A 188 15.87 -15.81 3.23
N PRO A 189 16.86 -16.07 2.34
CA PRO A 189 17.24 -15.22 1.20
C PRO A 189 16.15 -15.19 0.13
N PRO A 190 15.88 -14.03 -0.51
CA PRO A 190 14.78 -13.90 -1.48
C PRO A 190 14.88 -14.89 -2.65
N ASN A 191 16.08 -15.13 -3.15
CA ASN A 191 16.31 -16.03 -4.29
C ASN A 191 16.17 -17.52 -3.94
N ASN A 192 16.14 -17.88 -2.66
CA ASN A 192 15.88 -19.25 -2.21
C ASN A 192 14.39 -19.49 -1.94
N GLY A 193 13.57 -18.44 -1.96
CA GLY A 193 12.14 -18.51 -1.68
C GLY A 193 11.80 -18.86 -0.23
N THR A 194 12.75 -18.71 0.71
CA THR A 194 12.54 -19.12 2.10
C THR A 194 11.71 -18.10 2.85
N LEU A 195 10.52 -18.52 3.35
CA LEU A 195 9.58 -17.71 4.09
C LEU A 195 9.68 -17.95 5.59
N ALA A 196 9.91 -16.90 6.35
CA ALA A 196 9.87 -16.92 7.81
C ALA A 196 8.71 -16.06 8.31
N SER A 197 7.84 -16.63 9.16
CA SER A 197 6.69 -15.91 9.72
C SER A 197 7.14 -14.76 10.62
N VAL A 198 6.61 -13.55 10.37
CA VAL A 198 6.69 -12.40 11.27
C VAL A 198 5.53 -12.48 12.28
N GLY A 199 4.30 -12.65 11.79
CA GLY A 199 3.13 -12.78 12.64
C GLY A 199 1.81 -12.66 11.89
N SER A 200 0.73 -12.90 12.63
CA SER A 200 -0.64 -12.82 12.10
C SER A 200 -1.06 -11.37 11.85
N LEU A 201 -1.87 -11.16 10.80
CA LEU A 201 -2.51 -9.87 10.56
C LEU A 201 -3.59 -9.51 11.60
N GLY A 202 -3.96 -10.46 12.47
CA GLY A 202 -4.97 -10.24 13.52
C GLY A 202 -6.41 -10.58 13.12
N PHE A 203 -6.62 -11.03 11.88
CA PHE A 203 -7.91 -11.53 11.39
C PHE A 203 -7.71 -12.85 10.63
N GLY A 204 -8.82 -13.49 10.29
CA GLY A 204 -8.79 -14.77 9.60
C GLY A 204 -8.29 -14.68 8.17
N ARG A 205 -8.84 -15.50 7.29
CA ARG A 205 -8.45 -15.53 5.89
C ARG A 205 -8.95 -14.28 5.16
N PHE A 206 -8.05 -13.54 4.48
CA PHE A 206 -8.47 -12.61 3.44
C PHE A 206 -8.89 -13.36 2.16
N ALA A 207 -9.84 -12.82 1.38
CA ALA A 207 -10.32 -13.48 0.17
C ALA A 207 -9.27 -13.45 -0.95
N GLY A 208 -9.12 -14.55 -1.67
CA GLY A 208 -8.01 -14.83 -2.59
C GLY A 208 -8.16 -14.27 -4.02
N PHE A 209 -8.50 -12.98 -4.20
CA PHE A 209 -8.55 -12.36 -5.54
C PHE A 209 -7.28 -11.61 -5.93
N GLY A 210 -6.25 -11.62 -5.10
CA GLY A 210 -5.06 -10.80 -5.16
C GLY A 210 -4.94 -9.99 -3.87
N THR A 211 -3.75 -9.53 -3.60
CA THR A 211 -3.42 -8.76 -2.41
C THR A 211 -2.57 -7.59 -2.85
N GLY A 212 -3.13 -6.41 -2.93
CA GLY A 212 -2.33 -5.20 -3.14
C GLY A 212 -1.47 -4.99 -1.89
N PHE A 213 -0.14 -5.00 -2.04
CA PHE A 213 0.77 -4.81 -0.92
C PHE A 213 1.99 -4.01 -1.35
N ASP A 214 2.28 -2.91 -0.64
CA ASP A 214 3.43 -2.05 -0.92
C ASP A 214 4.02 -1.49 0.38
N ILE A 215 5.34 -1.26 0.40
CA ILE A 215 6.06 -0.59 1.47
C ILE A 215 6.61 0.73 0.96
N VAL A 216 5.89 1.78 1.23
CA VAL A 216 6.26 3.14 0.83
C VAL A 216 7.37 3.67 1.74
N THR A 217 8.45 4.16 1.12
CA THR A 217 9.54 4.83 1.84
C THR A 217 9.40 6.34 1.70
N ALA A 218 9.23 7.02 2.82
CA ALA A 218 9.16 8.47 2.87
C ALA A 218 10.03 9.01 4.01
N ASN A 219 10.89 9.98 3.73
CA ASN A 219 11.82 10.56 4.71
C ASN A 219 12.65 9.50 5.46
N GLY A 220 13.06 8.42 4.78
CA GLY A 220 13.82 7.31 5.36
C GLY A 220 13.01 6.38 6.26
N ALA A 221 11.69 6.52 6.34
CA ALA A 221 10.82 5.63 7.09
C ALA A 221 9.98 4.75 6.15
N ASN A 222 9.84 3.49 6.49
CA ASN A 222 9.02 2.51 5.75
C ASN A 222 7.63 2.41 6.38
N THR A 223 6.59 2.58 5.55
CA THR A 223 5.20 2.38 5.94
C THR A 223 4.57 1.35 5.02
N ALA A 224 4.13 0.23 5.57
CA ALA A 224 3.52 -0.84 4.81
C ALA A 224 2.01 -0.67 4.70
N PHE A 225 1.50 -0.71 3.47
CA PHE A 225 0.08 -0.64 3.15
C PHE A 225 -0.38 -1.91 2.45
N ALA A 226 -1.59 -2.35 2.77
CA ALA A 226 -2.21 -3.47 2.08
C ALA A 226 -3.68 -3.18 1.74
N ALA A 227 -4.09 -3.50 0.52
CA ALA A 227 -5.48 -3.53 0.11
C ALA A 227 -5.98 -4.98 0.26
N LEU A 228 -6.83 -5.24 1.25
CA LEU A 228 -7.26 -6.58 1.64
C LEU A 228 -8.78 -6.70 1.65
N PHE A 229 -9.25 -7.87 1.23
CA PHE A 229 -10.65 -8.26 1.35
C PHE A 229 -10.85 -8.99 2.67
N ASN A 230 -11.30 -8.30 3.69
CA ASN A 230 -11.60 -8.89 5.00
C ASN A 230 -13.04 -9.40 5.04
N THR A 231 -13.26 -10.66 4.63
CA THR A 231 -14.58 -11.30 4.73
C THR A 231 -14.94 -11.62 6.19
N PRO A 232 -16.23 -11.54 6.60
CA PRO A 232 -17.44 -11.72 5.79
C PRO A 232 -18.21 -10.45 5.40
N ASN A 233 -17.75 -9.24 5.72
CA ASN A 233 -18.61 -8.07 5.73
C ASN A 233 -18.32 -7.02 4.62
N THR A 234 -17.29 -7.20 3.79
CA THR A 234 -16.95 -6.24 2.74
C THR A 234 -17.02 -6.88 1.37
N LEU A 235 -17.72 -6.23 0.43
CA LEU A 235 -17.76 -6.65 -0.98
C LEU A 235 -16.57 -6.13 -1.78
N GLY A 236 -15.74 -5.25 -1.20
CA GLY A 236 -14.54 -4.66 -1.79
C GLY A 236 -13.37 -4.65 -0.81
N ALA A 237 -12.27 -4.04 -1.22
CA ALA A 237 -11.05 -3.94 -0.42
C ALA A 237 -11.12 -2.79 0.59
N SER A 238 -10.55 -3.02 1.78
CA SER A 238 -10.16 -1.98 2.73
C SER A 238 -8.66 -1.78 2.71
N LEU A 239 -8.22 -0.56 2.99
CA LEU A 239 -6.81 -0.23 3.19
C LEU A 239 -6.41 -0.55 4.64
N TYR A 240 -5.27 -1.21 4.78
CA TYR A 240 -4.66 -1.52 6.07
C TYR A 240 -3.23 -0.97 6.14
N ASN A 241 -2.82 -0.53 7.33
CA ASN A 241 -1.41 -0.39 7.70
C ASN A 241 -0.93 -1.70 8.32
N ILE A 242 0.24 -2.20 7.89
CA ILE A 242 0.82 -3.44 8.39
C ILE A 242 2.05 -3.14 9.23
N ASN A 243 2.07 -3.60 10.46
CA ASN A 243 3.23 -3.50 11.34
C ASN A 243 4.30 -4.52 10.92
N LEU A 244 5.40 -4.05 10.35
CA LEU A 244 6.47 -4.92 9.83
C LEU A 244 7.21 -5.71 10.91
N SER A 245 7.09 -5.34 12.19
CA SER A 245 7.73 -6.07 13.30
C SER A 245 6.86 -7.18 13.88
N THR A 246 5.53 -7.05 13.79
CA THR A 246 4.59 -7.98 14.45
C THR A 246 3.63 -8.66 13.47
N GLY A 247 3.53 -8.18 12.25
CA GLY A 247 2.54 -8.60 11.26
C GLY A 247 1.14 -8.01 11.47
N ALA A 248 0.86 -7.36 12.61
CA ALA A 248 -0.48 -6.87 12.91
C ALA A 248 -0.96 -5.84 11.88
N ALA A 249 -2.19 -6.01 11.41
CA ALA A 249 -2.87 -5.09 10.50
C ALA A 249 -3.80 -4.16 11.27
N THR A 250 -3.78 -2.87 10.90
CA THR A 250 -4.71 -1.85 11.39
C THR A 250 -5.50 -1.30 10.22
N GLU A 251 -6.82 -1.43 10.22
CA GLU A 251 -7.68 -0.91 9.16
C GLU A 251 -7.70 0.61 9.17
N LEU A 252 -7.48 1.22 7.99
CA LEU A 252 -7.55 2.66 7.76
C LEU A 252 -8.90 3.07 7.17
N GLY A 253 -9.59 2.15 6.50
CA GLY A 253 -10.93 2.35 5.96
C GLY A 253 -11.16 1.64 4.63
N ALA A 254 -12.42 1.63 4.17
CA ALA A 254 -12.78 1.08 2.87
C ALA A 254 -12.18 1.94 1.74
N ILE A 255 -11.70 1.29 0.68
CA ILE A 255 -11.23 1.97 -0.53
C ILE A 255 -12.44 2.34 -1.38
N GLY A 256 -12.54 3.64 -1.73
CA GLY A 256 -13.67 4.15 -2.50
C GLY A 256 -15.01 3.94 -1.81
N SER A 257 -15.99 3.43 -2.54
CA SER A 257 -17.33 3.12 -2.02
C SER A 257 -17.39 1.83 -1.21
N GLY A 258 -16.28 1.10 -1.04
CA GLY A 258 -16.24 -0.21 -0.39
C GLY A 258 -16.65 -1.36 -1.31
N PHE A 259 -16.68 -1.12 -2.64
CA PHE A 259 -16.94 -2.14 -3.66
C PHE A 259 -15.76 -2.32 -4.63
N GLU A 260 -14.68 -1.58 -4.44
CA GLU A 260 -13.51 -1.62 -5.30
C GLU A 260 -12.74 -2.96 -5.10
N LEU A 261 -12.63 -3.73 -6.18
CA LEU A 261 -11.89 -5.01 -6.17
C LEU A 261 -10.40 -4.75 -6.49
N VAL A 262 -9.72 -4.12 -5.53
CA VAL A 262 -8.30 -3.75 -5.66
C VAL A 262 -7.43 -4.99 -5.46
N THR A 263 -6.59 -5.32 -6.45
CA THR A 263 -5.71 -6.50 -6.47
C THR A 263 -4.22 -6.16 -6.46
N GLY A 264 -3.86 -4.94 -6.83
CA GLY A 264 -2.50 -4.41 -6.75
C GLY A 264 -2.50 -3.06 -6.06
N LEU A 265 -1.40 -2.70 -5.42
CA LEU A 265 -1.24 -1.44 -4.69
C LEU A 265 0.20 -0.95 -4.81
N THR A 266 0.37 0.34 -5.05
CA THR A 266 1.68 0.98 -5.03
C THR A 266 1.59 2.45 -4.63
N ALA A 267 2.72 3.06 -4.27
CA ALA A 267 2.83 4.50 -4.14
C ALA A 267 2.55 5.21 -5.47
N ALA A 268 1.93 6.37 -5.42
CA ALA A 268 1.82 7.22 -6.59
C ALA A 268 3.19 7.83 -6.96
N PRO A 269 3.50 8.01 -8.27
CA PRO A 269 4.66 8.80 -8.69
C PRO A 269 4.64 10.20 -8.07
N ALA A 270 5.81 10.75 -7.76
CA ALA A 270 5.95 12.06 -7.08
C ALA A 270 5.23 13.22 -7.79
N THR A 271 4.93 13.08 -9.09
CA THR A 271 4.20 14.07 -9.91
C THR A 271 2.69 13.87 -9.95
N ALA A 272 2.17 12.77 -9.41
CA ALA A 272 0.75 12.40 -9.46
C ALA A 272 -0.03 12.83 -8.21
N ALA A 273 0.31 13.99 -7.62
CA ALA A 273 -0.41 14.50 -6.45
C ALA A 273 -1.90 14.69 -6.76
N VAL A 274 -2.76 14.00 -6.01
CA VAL A 274 -4.20 14.28 -6.00
C VAL A 274 -4.38 15.69 -5.44
N PRO A 275 -5.11 16.60 -6.13
CA PRO A 275 -5.38 17.92 -5.58
C PRO A 275 -6.09 17.78 -4.23
N GLU A 276 -5.50 18.29 -3.17
CA GLU A 276 -6.11 18.23 -1.84
C GLU A 276 -7.49 18.90 -1.86
N PRO A 277 -8.52 18.31 -1.23
CA PRO A 277 -9.86 18.90 -1.16
C PRO A 277 -9.85 20.32 -0.57
N ALA A 278 -8.88 20.63 0.31
CA ALA A 278 -8.67 21.96 0.89
C ALA A 278 -8.21 23.00 -0.16
N THR A 279 -7.43 22.59 -1.18
CA THR A 279 -6.96 23.50 -2.24
C THR A 279 -8.12 23.90 -3.15
N MET A 280 -9.04 22.98 -3.45
CA MET A 280 -10.26 23.26 -4.20
C MET A 280 -11.23 24.16 -3.43
N ALA A 281 -11.36 23.98 -2.12
CA ALA A 281 -12.15 24.86 -1.26
C ALA A 281 -11.53 26.27 -1.15
N GLY A 282 -10.19 26.35 -1.07
CA GLY A 282 -9.44 27.61 -1.05
C GLY A 282 -9.60 28.39 -2.36
N LEU A 283 -9.53 27.74 -3.51
CA LEU A 283 -9.76 28.35 -4.82
C LEU A 283 -11.20 28.83 -5.00
N ALA A 284 -12.20 28.06 -4.52
CA ALA A 284 -13.59 28.47 -4.57
C ALA A 284 -13.87 29.70 -3.67
N LEU A 285 -13.27 29.78 -2.48
CA LEU A 285 -13.38 30.91 -1.58
C LEU A 285 -12.66 32.16 -2.10
N ALA A 286 -11.46 32.00 -2.72
CA ALA A 286 -10.75 33.10 -3.35
C ALA A 286 -11.51 33.65 -4.58
N GLY A 287 -12.11 32.78 -5.41
CA GLY A 287 -12.97 33.17 -6.51
C GLY A 287 -14.22 33.92 -6.08
N ALA A 288 -14.88 33.49 -5.00
CA ALA A 288 -16.05 34.17 -4.44
C ALA A 288 -15.69 35.55 -3.81
N GLY A 289 -14.50 35.65 -3.18
CA GLY A 289 -13.99 36.91 -2.63
C GLY A 289 -13.71 37.95 -3.71
N LEU A 290 -13.11 37.55 -4.83
CA LEU A 290 -12.81 38.43 -5.97
C LEU A 290 -14.08 38.94 -6.67
N THR A 291 -15.12 38.12 -6.80
CA THR A 291 -16.40 38.52 -7.37
C THR A 291 -17.16 39.47 -6.46
N ALA A 292 -17.09 39.28 -5.13
CA ALA A 292 -17.71 40.19 -4.15
C ALA A 292 -17.00 41.56 -4.12
N ALA A 293 -15.67 41.58 -4.21
CA ALA A 293 -14.88 42.82 -4.25
C ALA A 293 -15.17 43.63 -5.55
N ARG A 294 -15.29 42.99 -6.71
CA ARG A 294 -15.68 43.64 -7.98
C ARG A 294 -17.08 44.23 -7.94
N ARG A 295 -18.05 43.63 -7.24
CA ARG A 295 -19.40 44.16 -7.05
C ARG A 295 -19.44 45.40 -6.15
N ARG A 296 -18.59 45.48 -5.12
CA ARG A 296 -18.46 46.65 -4.25
C ARG A 296 -17.86 47.83 -4.96
N LEU A 297 -16.83 47.64 -5.78
CA LEU A 297 -16.22 48.73 -6.56
C LEU A 297 -17.16 49.33 -7.61
N LYS A 298 -18.06 48.54 -8.22
CA LYS A 298 -19.07 49.06 -9.15
C LYS A 298 -20.21 49.85 -8.46
N LYS A 299 -20.46 49.67 -7.14
CA LYS A 299 -21.50 50.40 -6.39
C LYS A 299 -21.00 51.73 -5.81
N SER A 300 -19.68 51.98 -5.77
CA SER A 300 -19.11 53.23 -5.28
C SER A 300 -18.75 54.25 -6.40
N ALA A 301 -19.00 53.89 -7.67
CA ALA A 301 -18.72 54.71 -8.83
C ALA A 301 -20.01 55.09 -9.61
N GLY A 302 -21.21 55.02 -8.94
CA GLY A 302 -22.48 55.45 -9.49
C GLY A 302 -23.14 56.50 -8.61
#